data_338094e0b9bc74eb62fe9fc886c18142
#
_entry.id   338094e0b9bc74eb62fe9fc886c18142
#
_cell.length_a   1.000
_cell.length_b   1.000
_cell.length_c   1.000
_cell.angle_alpha   90.00
_cell.angle_beta   90.00
_cell.angle_gamma   90.00
#
_symmetry.space_group_name_H-M   'P 1'
#
loop_
_entity.id
_entity.type
_entity.pdbx_description
1 polymer ?
#
loop_
_entity_poly.entity_id
_entity_poly.type
_entity_poly.pdbx_seq_one_letter_code
_entity_poly.pdbx_strand_id
1 'polypeptide(L)'
;RVGLTDKLDTYPTKLSGGQQQRAAIARALAMQPAAMLFDEPTSSLDPELVGEVLEVMQSLAAEGMTMVVVTHEMGFARRVADRVMMMDEGEIVELAPPEQIFGKPESPRTAEFLRRVLH
;
A
#
# COMPACT_ATOMS: atom_id res chain seq x y z
N ARG A 1 15.00 7.09 -12.02
CA ARG A 1 13.64 7.05 -11.47
C ARG A 1 12.90 8.35 -11.69
N VAL A 2 13.55 9.44 -11.38
CA VAL A 2 12.95 10.75 -11.58
C VAL A 2 12.70 11.00 -13.06
N GLY A 3 13.53 10.47 -13.92
CA GLY A 3 13.37 10.63 -15.36
C GLY A 3 12.06 10.15 -15.92
N LEU A 4 11.32 9.31 -15.18
CA LEU A 4 10.04 8.83 -15.63
C LEU A 4 8.97 9.93 -15.65
N THR A 5 9.23 11.03 -14.95
CA THR A 5 8.25 12.11 -14.87
C THR A 5 7.87 12.64 -16.24
N ASP A 6 8.82 12.81 -17.14
CA ASP A 6 8.52 13.31 -18.46
C ASP A 6 7.64 12.35 -19.25
N LYS A 7 7.81 11.06 -19.03
CA LYS A 7 7.07 10.07 -19.80
C LYS A 7 5.65 9.90 -19.30
N LEU A 8 5.37 10.34 -18.09
CA LEU A 8 4.03 10.22 -17.54
C LEU A 8 3.03 11.09 -18.25
N ASP A 9 3.50 12.13 -18.90
CA ASP A 9 2.61 13.02 -19.63
C ASP A 9 2.17 12.45 -20.96
N THR A 10 2.85 11.43 -21.43
CA THR A 10 2.61 10.95 -22.78
C THR A 10 1.81 9.67 -22.84
N TYR A 11 1.71 8.92 -21.77
CA TYR A 11 1.18 7.96 -21.78
C TYR A 11 0.87 6.95 -21.07
N PRO A 12 0.41 6.79 -20.48
CA PRO A 12 0.33 5.59 -19.68
C PRO A 12 -0.17 4.38 -20.40
N THR A 13 -0.88 4.58 -21.43
CA THR A 13 -1.46 3.44 -22.15
C THR A 13 -0.42 2.48 -22.70
N LYS A 14 0.82 2.92 -22.78
CA LYS A 14 1.88 2.07 -23.32
C LYS A 14 2.60 1.27 -22.25
N LEU A 15 2.21 1.44 -20.99
CA LEU A 15 2.88 0.77 -19.89
C LEU A 15 1.98 -0.33 -19.33
N SER A 16 2.59 -1.38 -18.80
CA SER A 16 1.84 -2.39 -18.07
C SER A 16 1.26 -1.78 -16.79
N GLY A 17 0.30 -2.47 -16.16
CA GLY A 17 -0.27 -1.97 -14.91
C GLY A 17 0.78 -1.71 -13.85
N GLY A 18 1.73 -2.64 -13.69
CA GLY A 18 2.80 -2.45 -12.71
C GLY A 18 3.71 -1.30 -13.06
N GLN A 19 4.02 -1.15 -14.34
CA GLN A 19 4.85 -0.03 -14.77
C GLN A 19 4.14 1.30 -14.57
N GLN A 20 2.84 1.33 -14.83
CA GLN A 20 2.06 2.55 -14.58
C GLN A 20 2.09 2.92 -13.11
N GLN A 21 1.98 1.94 -12.24
CA GLN A 21 1.99 2.20 -10.82
C GLN A 21 3.35 2.68 -10.36
N ARG A 22 4.42 2.05 -10.84
CA ARG A 22 5.77 2.49 -10.49
C ARG A 22 6.07 3.88 -11.04
N ALA A 23 5.58 4.17 -12.24
CA ALA A 23 5.76 5.50 -12.82
C ALA A 23 5.01 6.54 -11.99
N ALA A 24 3.82 6.21 -11.53
CA ALA A 24 3.06 7.13 -10.68
C ALA A 24 3.80 7.40 -9.37
N ILE A 25 4.40 6.37 -8.78
CA ILE A 25 5.18 6.54 -7.56
C ILE A 25 6.38 7.43 -7.82
N ALA A 26 7.09 7.20 -8.93
CA ALA A 26 8.25 8.01 -9.27
C ALA A 26 7.86 9.48 -9.46
N ARG A 27 6.71 9.71 -10.09
CA ARG A 27 6.23 11.07 -10.29
C ARG A 27 5.95 11.75 -8.96
N ALA A 28 5.31 11.03 -8.05
CA ALA A 28 5.02 11.59 -6.73
C ALA A 28 6.30 11.90 -5.98
N LEU A 29 7.30 11.02 -6.07
CA LEU A 29 8.58 11.22 -5.41
C LEU A 29 9.32 12.42 -5.95
N ALA A 30 9.17 12.71 -7.24
CA ALA A 30 9.84 13.86 -7.84
C ALA A 30 9.39 15.18 -7.22
N MET A 31 8.23 15.19 -6.58
CA MET A 31 7.72 16.36 -5.91
C MET A 31 8.25 16.51 -4.47
N GLN A 32 9.04 15.55 -4.01
CA GLN A 32 9.64 15.54 -2.68
C GLN A 32 8.60 15.72 -1.57
N PRO A 33 7.60 14.84 -1.51
CA PRO A 33 6.52 15.01 -0.55
C PRO A 33 6.96 14.68 0.86
N ALA A 34 6.27 15.28 1.85
CA ALA A 34 6.49 14.94 3.24
C ALA A 34 5.85 13.59 3.56
N ALA A 35 4.78 13.23 2.86
CA ALA A 35 4.08 11.97 3.05
C ALA A 35 3.44 11.56 1.74
N MET A 36 3.21 10.26 1.57
CA MET A 36 2.55 9.73 0.38
C MET A 36 1.33 8.93 0.77
N LEU A 37 0.29 9.03 -0.04
CA LEU A 37 -0.94 8.26 0.12
C LEU A 37 -1.05 7.27 -1.01
N PHE A 38 -1.22 6.00 -0.67
CA PHE A 38 -1.46 4.93 -1.64
C PHE A 38 -2.85 4.36 -1.37
N ASP A 39 -3.71 4.40 -2.39
CA ASP A 39 -5.08 3.91 -2.27
C ASP A 39 -5.22 2.65 -3.12
N GLU A 40 -5.11 1.49 -2.47
CA GLU A 40 -5.21 0.18 -3.10
C GLU A 40 -4.33 0.08 -4.35
N PRO A 41 -3.02 0.28 -4.17
CA PRO A 41 -2.12 0.40 -5.32
C PRO A 41 -2.00 -0.88 -6.17
N THR A 42 -2.42 -2.02 -5.65
CA THR A 42 -2.30 -3.28 -6.36
C THR A 42 -3.64 -3.88 -6.76
N SER A 43 -4.75 -3.17 -6.54
CA SER A 43 -6.07 -3.78 -6.64
C SER A 43 -6.45 -4.22 -8.05
N SER A 44 -5.89 -3.59 -9.08
CA SER A 44 -6.22 -3.92 -10.46
C SER A 44 -5.06 -4.57 -11.21
N LEU A 45 -4.04 -5.03 -10.51
CA LEU A 45 -2.87 -5.59 -11.14
C LEU A 45 -2.90 -7.11 -11.17
N ASP A 46 -2.22 -7.68 -12.17
CA ASP A 46 -1.97 -9.11 -12.20
C ASP A 46 -1.12 -9.51 -11.00
N PRO A 47 -1.29 -10.74 -10.49
CA PRO A 47 -0.48 -11.18 -9.35
C PRO A 47 1.02 -11.04 -9.54
N GLU A 48 1.49 -11.18 -10.78
CA GLU A 48 2.93 -11.04 -11.06
C GLU A 48 3.41 -9.63 -10.82
N LEU A 49 2.56 -8.65 -11.09
CA LEU A 49 2.93 -7.24 -10.95
C LEU A 49 2.76 -6.74 -9.53
N VAL A 50 1.90 -7.38 -8.75
CA VAL A 50 1.66 -6.97 -7.38
C VAL A 50 2.97 -6.97 -6.58
N GLY A 51 3.75 -8.04 -6.72
CA GLY A 51 5.00 -8.14 -5.99
C GLY A 51 5.96 -7.01 -6.31
N GLU A 52 6.03 -6.61 -7.60
CA GLU A 52 6.94 -5.54 -7.99
C GLU A 52 6.56 -4.21 -7.34
N VAL A 53 5.26 -3.90 -7.32
CA VAL A 53 4.80 -2.67 -6.72
C VAL A 53 5.02 -2.67 -5.22
N LEU A 54 4.74 -3.79 -4.56
CA LEU A 54 4.92 -3.88 -3.13
C LEU A 54 6.39 -3.76 -2.74
N GLU A 55 7.31 -4.27 -3.58
CA GLU A 55 8.73 -4.11 -3.32
C GLU A 55 9.16 -2.66 -3.35
N VAL A 56 8.63 -1.88 -4.30
CA VAL A 56 8.93 -0.46 -4.36
C VAL A 56 8.45 0.22 -3.08
N MET A 57 7.24 -0.10 -2.64
CA MET A 57 6.69 0.50 -1.45
C MET A 57 7.47 0.09 -0.19
N GLN A 58 7.91 -1.17 -0.13
CA GLN A 58 8.76 -1.60 0.98
C GLN A 58 10.07 -0.82 1.03
N SER A 59 10.66 -0.57 -0.13
CA SER A 59 11.91 0.19 -0.19
C SER A 59 11.69 1.60 0.32
N LEU A 60 10.57 2.22 -0.03
CA LEU A 60 10.27 3.57 0.44
C LEU A 60 10.10 3.59 1.94
N ALA A 61 9.43 2.60 2.49
CA ALA A 61 9.23 2.51 3.94
C ALA A 61 10.58 2.34 4.64
N ALA A 62 11.47 1.53 4.08
CA ALA A 62 12.78 1.31 4.66
C ALA A 62 13.62 2.58 4.65
N GLU A 63 13.37 3.47 3.70
CA GLU A 63 14.09 4.75 3.63
C GLU A 63 13.50 5.79 4.57
N GLY A 64 12.45 5.46 5.30
CA GLY A 64 11.85 6.38 6.26
C GLY A 64 10.73 7.25 5.71
N MET A 65 10.24 6.94 4.52
CA MET A 65 9.14 7.70 3.94
C MET A 65 7.87 7.50 4.75
N THR A 66 7.21 8.59 5.10
CA THR A 66 5.91 8.53 5.76
C THR A 66 4.86 8.17 4.72
N MET A 67 4.12 7.11 4.99
CA MET A 67 3.12 6.62 4.03
C MET A 67 1.84 6.23 4.73
N VAL A 68 0.72 6.52 4.06
CA VAL A 68 -0.59 5.97 4.44
C VAL A 68 -1.01 5.08 3.28
N VAL A 69 -1.26 3.81 3.57
CA VAL A 69 -1.56 2.83 2.54
C VAL A 69 -2.90 2.17 2.84
N VAL A 70 -3.83 2.31 1.90
CA VAL A 70 -5.11 1.59 1.96
C VAL A 70 -4.94 0.34 1.10
N THR A 71 -5.04 -0.83 1.71
CA THR A 71 -4.73 -2.04 0.98
C THR A 71 -5.42 -3.26 1.58
N HIS A 72 -5.64 -4.26 0.74
CA HIS A 72 -6.07 -5.58 1.16
C HIS A 72 -4.89 -6.56 1.20
N GLU A 73 -3.68 -6.08 0.95
CA GLU A 73 -2.49 -6.93 0.99
C GLU A 73 -2.03 -7.08 2.43
N MET A 74 -2.58 -8.07 3.08
CA MET A 74 -2.36 -8.24 4.52
C MET A 74 -0.92 -8.60 4.86
N GLY A 75 -0.28 -9.42 4.02
CA GLY A 75 1.12 -9.77 4.24
C GLY A 75 2.04 -8.55 4.18
N PHE A 76 1.77 -7.66 3.23
CA PHE A 76 2.53 -6.42 3.12
C PHE A 76 2.32 -5.55 4.36
N ALA A 77 1.06 -5.36 4.76
CA ALA A 77 0.76 -4.53 5.92
C ALA A 77 1.45 -5.08 7.16
N ARG A 78 1.43 -6.41 7.32
CA ARG A 78 2.02 -7.05 8.49
C ARG A 78 3.52 -6.82 8.57
N ARG A 79 4.20 -6.86 7.41
CA ARG A 79 5.66 -6.74 7.39
C ARG A 79 6.14 -5.29 7.48
N VAL A 80 5.38 -4.35 6.96
CA VAL A 80 5.89 -3.01 6.67
C VAL A 80 5.30 -1.94 7.55
N ALA A 81 4.05 -2.09 7.97
CA ALA A 81 3.35 -1.02 8.68
C ALA A 81 3.88 -0.85 10.11
N ASP A 82 3.98 0.39 10.54
CA ASP A 82 4.23 0.70 11.94
C ASP A 82 2.95 0.59 12.74
N ARG A 83 1.82 0.96 12.13
CA ARG A 83 0.50 0.81 12.72
C ARG A 83 -0.49 0.45 11.65
N VAL A 84 -1.49 -0.30 12.03
CA VAL A 84 -2.55 -0.73 11.13
C VAL A 84 -3.87 -0.20 11.65
N MET A 85 -4.65 0.39 10.76
CA MET A 85 -5.96 0.92 11.09
C MET A 85 -7.00 0.05 10.39
N MET A 86 -7.88 -0.55 11.19
CA MET A 86 -9.02 -1.29 10.64
C MET A 86 -10.22 -0.37 10.61
N MET A 87 -10.85 -0.28 9.44
CA MET A 87 -12.02 0.55 9.25
C MET A 87 -13.18 -0.28 8.75
N ASP A 88 -14.38 0.07 9.20
CA ASP A 88 -15.58 -0.61 8.79
C ASP A 88 -16.74 0.38 8.85
N GLU A 89 -17.49 0.45 7.76
CA GLU A 89 -18.66 1.33 7.67
C GLU A 89 -18.32 2.77 8.04
N GLY A 90 -17.19 3.25 7.59
CA GLY A 90 -16.78 4.62 7.81
C GLY A 90 -16.24 4.92 9.20
N GLU A 91 -16.06 3.90 10.01
CA GLU A 91 -15.57 4.07 11.38
C GLU A 91 -14.23 3.39 11.56
N ILE A 92 -13.40 3.97 12.42
CA ILE A 92 -12.17 3.33 12.85
C ILE A 92 -12.53 2.31 13.92
N VAL A 93 -12.28 1.04 13.61
CA VAL A 93 -12.62 -0.05 14.50
C VAL A 93 -11.48 -0.34 15.47
N GLU A 94 -10.25 -0.29 14.95
CA GLU A 94 -9.08 -0.58 15.76
C GLU A 94 -7.86 0.05 15.10
N LEU A 95 -6.96 0.59 15.91
CA LEU A 95 -5.71 1.16 15.44
C LEU A 95 -4.62 0.68 16.37
N ALA A 96 -3.67 -0.09 15.86
CA ALA A 96 -2.68 -0.75 16.70
C ALA A 96 -1.51 -1.22 15.85
N PRO A 97 -0.39 -1.61 16.50
CA PRO A 97 0.72 -2.21 15.75
C PRO A 97 0.29 -3.49 15.07
N PRO A 98 1.03 -3.90 14.02
CA PRO A 98 0.65 -5.12 13.29
C PRO A 98 0.55 -6.36 14.15
N GLU A 99 1.40 -6.46 15.16
CA GLU A 99 1.37 -7.63 16.04
C GLU A 99 0.02 -7.80 16.72
N GLN A 100 -0.59 -6.68 17.12
CA GLN A 100 -1.90 -6.76 17.75
C GLN A 100 -3.00 -7.04 16.74
N ILE A 101 -2.99 -6.30 15.61
CA ILE A 101 -4.05 -6.45 14.62
C ILE A 101 -4.09 -7.88 14.07
N PHE A 102 -2.94 -8.43 13.73
CA PHE A 102 -2.90 -9.73 13.06
C PHE A 102 -2.74 -10.89 14.01
N GLY A 103 -2.28 -10.64 15.23
CA GLY A 103 -2.06 -11.71 16.19
C GLY A 103 -3.13 -11.81 17.26
N LYS A 104 -3.53 -10.68 17.81
CA LYS A 104 -4.46 -10.67 18.92
C LYS A 104 -5.28 -9.39 18.91
N PRO A 105 -6.18 -9.24 17.94
CA PRO A 105 -6.97 -8.01 17.85
C PRO A 105 -7.90 -7.87 19.02
N GLU A 106 -8.10 -6.61 19.43
CA GLU A 106 -9.01 -6.35 20.55
C GLU A 106 -10.46 -6.27 20.10
N SER A 107 -10.69 -5.89 18.85
CA SER A 107 -12.05 -5.73 18.33
C SER A 107 -12.54 -7.02 17.70
N PRO A 108 -13.74 -7.48 18.06
CA PRO A 108 -14.32 -8.65 17.39
C PRO A 108 -14.53 -8.43 15.90
N ARG A 109 -14.78 -7.18 15.47
CA ARG A 109 -14.96 -6.89 14.06
C ARG A 109 -13.65 -7.08 13.30
N THR A 110 -12.52 -6.70 13.91
CA THR A 110 -11.22 -6.94 13.32
C THR A 110 -10.96 -8.43 13.18
N ALA A 111 -11.22 -9.18 14.25
CA ALA A 111 -10.99 -10.62 14.23
C ALA A 111 -11.81 -11.29 13.15
N GLU A 112 -13.05 -10.89 13.00
CA GLU A 112 -13.91 -11.49 11.99
C GLU A 112 -13.47 -11.13 10.58
N PHE A 113 -13.08 -9.89 10.35
CA PHE A 113 -12.58 -9.47 9.05
C PHE A 113 -11.37 -10.30 8.66
N LEU A 114 -10.41 -10.44 9.57
CA LEU A 114 -9.19 -11.18 9.26
C LEU A 114 -9.48 -12.66 9.02
N ARG A 115 -10.43 -13.21 9.74
CA ARG A 115 -10.80 -14.60 9.53
C ARG A 115 -11.31 -14.82 8.13
N ARG A 116 -12.03 -13.85 7.57
CA ARG A 116 -12.55 -13.96 6.22
C ARG A 116 -11.50 -13.76 5.15
N VAL A 117 -10.58 -12.80 5.33
CA VAL A 117 -9.62 -12.48 4.27
C VAL A 117 -8.37 -13.34 4.30
N LEU A 118 -8.06 -13.96 5.44
CA LEU A 118 -6.86 -14.79 5.53
C LEU A 118 -7.16 -16.27 5.27
N HIS A 119 -8.40 -16.60 4.96
CA HIS A 119 -8.81 -17.96 4.59
C HIS A 119 -9.47 -17.99 3.22
#